data_42711adf37653c112ae07c4d43ae7ddc
#
_entry.id   42711adf37653c112ae07c4d43ae7ddc
#
_cell.length_a   1.000
_cell.length_b   1.000
_cell.length_c   1.000
_cell.angle_alpha   90.00
_cell.angle_beta   90.00
_cell.angle_gamma   90.00
#
_symmetry.space_group_name_H-M   'P 1'
#
loop_
_entity.id
_entity.type
_entity.pdbx_description
1 polymer ?
#
loop_
_entity_poly.entity_id
_entity_poly.type
_entity_poly.pdbx_seq_one_letter_code
_entity_poly.pdbx_strand_id
1 'polypeptide(L)'
;MSIAARLAAVAAVTLAASSAAAQTRCTETTRFDPPLRILHCADGLTLEVERAGSLRPVDPDSDGHLKGAEIGGNAVFVTIPASRRVRRDGFQILTPHAVASVRGTVYAVDVTRARTSVFVAQGRVDVARRDAPQIAVTLGPGEGVDVDDGRDALEVRRWPQERVRSLLERFGR
;
A
#
# COMPACT_ATOMS: atom_id res chain seq x y z
N MET A 1 14.34 -3.54 77.56
CA MET A 1 13.23 -3.01 76.71
C MET A 1 13.73 -2.90 75.30
N SER A 2 13.42 -3.88 74.44
CA SER A 2 13.90 -3.94 73.02
C SER A 2 12.75 -3.66 72.10
N ILE A 3 12.89 -2.59 71.32
CA ILE A 3 11.91 -2.19 70.31
C ILE A 3 12.38 -2.79 68.97
N ALA A 4 11.65 -3.80 68.47
CA ALA A 4 11.91 -4.38 67.20
C ALA A 4 11.19 -3.58 66.11
N ALA A 5 11.96 -2.92 65.23
CA ALA A 5 11.47 -2.27 64.01
C ALA A 5 11.14 -3.28 62.92
N ARG A 6 9.87 -3.36 62.52
CA ARG A 6 9.44 -4.16 61.36
C ARG A 6 9.56 -3.30 60.09
N LEU A 7 10.49 -3.62 59.21
CA LEU A 7 10.52 -3.10 57.84
C LEU A 7 9.49 -3.85 57.00
N ALA A 8 8.51 -3.13 56.48
CA ALA A 8 7.60 -3.63 55.43
C ALA A 8 8.20 -3.37 54.04
N ALA A 9 8.55 -4.43 53.33
CA ALA A 9 9.01 -4.34 51.94
C ALA A 9 7.77 -4.22 51.03
N VAL A 10 7.62 -3.06 50.37
CA VAL A 10 6.62 -2.88 49.32
C VAL A 10 7.21 -3.34 48.04
N ALA A 11 6.71 -4.48 47.51
CA ALA A 11 7.06 -4.98 46.18
C ALA A 11 6.25 -4.19 45.14
N ALA A 12 6.93 -3.36 44.34
CA ALA A 12 6.34 -2.68 43.21
C ALA A 12 6.24 -3.67 42.03
N VAL A 13 5.00 -4.09 41.72
CA VAL A 13 4.71 -4.87 40.50
C VAL A 13 4.63 -3.92 39.31
N THR A 14 5.67 -3.88 38.48
CA THR A 14 5.64 -3.18 37.20
C THR A 14 4.89 -4.03 36.17
N LEU A 15 3.65 -3.62 35.84
CA LEU A 15 2.91 -4.18 34.68
C LEU A 15 3.61 -3.68 33.41
N ALA A 16 4.34 -4.56 32.73
CA ALA A 16 4.80 -4.32 31.38
C ALA A 16 3.59 -4.45 30.43
N ALA A 17 3.10 -3.31 29.93
CA ALA A 17 2.09 -3.28 28.88
C ALA A 17 2.73 -3.74 27.56
N SER A 18 2.56 -5.03 27.21
CA SER A 18 2.92 -5.55 25.88
C SER A 18 1.96 -4.95 24.86
N SER A 19 2.44 -4.00 24.06
CA SER A 19 1.73 -3.50 22.89
C SER A 19 1.64 -4.63 21.87
N ALA A 20 0.50 -5.31 21.81
CA ALA A 20 0.20 -6.27 20.74
C ALA A 20 0.07 -5.47 19.44
N ALA A 21 1.13 -5.43 18.64
CA ALA A 21 1.03 -4.95 17.27
C ALA A 21 0.02 -5.82 16.52
N ALA A 22 -0.99 -5.22 15.91
CA ALA A 22 -1.99 -5.95 15.12
C ALA A 22 -1.26 -6.67 13.98
N GLN A 23 -1.25 -8.02 14.02
CA GLN A 23 -0.61 -8.84 13.00
C GLN A 23 -1.43 -8.80 11.73
N THR A 24 -0.80 -8.48 10.60
CA THR A 24 -1.46 -8.54 9.29
C THR A 24 -1.78 -9.97 8.92
N ARG A 25 -2.97 -10.21 8.36
CA ARG A 25 -3.36 -11.52 7.80
C ARG A 25 -2.80 -11.72 6.38
N CYS A 26 -1.55 -11.37 6.18
CA CYS A 26 -0.89 -11.50 4.89
C CYS A 26 0.36 -12.35 5.02
N THR A 27 0.63 -13.16 4.00
CA THR A 27 1.86 -13.95 3.86
C THR A 27 2.70 -13.39 2.73
N GLU A 28 4.01 -13.32 2.94
CA GLU A 28 4.95 -12.89 1.91
C GLU A 28 5.62 -14.10 1.25
N THR A 29 5.65 -14.10 -0.09
CA THR A 29 6.37 -15.08 -0.90
C THR A 29 7.29 -14.34 -1.88
N THR A 30 8.26 -15.07 -2.45
CA THR A 30 9.20 -14.51 -3.43
C THR A 30 9.10 -15.31 -4.73
N ARG A 31 8.98 -14.59 -5.87
CA ARG A 31 9.18 -15.12 -7.21
C ARG A 31 10.56 -14.69 -7.69
N PHE A 32 11.27 -15.57 -8.42
CA PHE A 32 12.64 -15.31 -8.86
C PHE A 32 12.73 -14.82 -10.31
N ASP A 33 11.74 -15.14 -11.13
CA ASP A 33 11.69 -14.73 -12.54
C ASP A 33 10.25 -14.31 -12.93
N PRO A 34 10.00 -13.04 -13.15
CA PRO A 34 10.83 -11.89 -12.72
C PRO A 34 10.96 -11.80 -11.20
N PRO A 35 12.00 -11.12 -10.68
CA PRO A 35 12.28 -11.07 -9.25
C PRO A 35 11.28 -10.17 -8.51
N LEU A 36 10.27 -10.78 -7.88
CA LEU A 36 9.19 -10.10 -7.17
C LEU A 36 9.07 -10.58 -5.73
N ARG A 37 8.64 -9.68 -4.85
CA ARG A 37 8.07 -10.00 -3.54
C ARG A 37 6.56 -9.92 -3.68
N ILE A 38 5.85 -10.94 -3.21
CA ILE A 38 4.40 -11.05 -3.36
C ILE A 38 3.78 -11.15 -1.98
N LEU A 39 2.93 -10.20 -1.64
CA LEU A 39 2.15 -10.19 -0.42
C LEU A 39 0.73 -10.69 -0.74
N HIS A 40 0.37 -11.85 -0.18
CA HIS A 40 -0.96 -12.43 -0.29
C HIS A 40 -1.72 -12.26 1.02
N CYS A 41 -2.85 -11.59 1.00
CA CYS A 41 -3.69 -11.38 2.17
C CYS A 41 -4.92 -12.29 2.15
N ALA A 42 -5.40 -12.67 3.34
CA ALA A 42 -6.54 -13.59 3.50
C ALA A 42 -7.85 -13.08 2.88
N ASP A 43 -7.98 -11.78 2.68
CA ASP A 43 -9.12 -11.12 2.02
C ASP A 43 -8.99 -11.05 0.48
N GLY A 44 -7.97 -11.71 -0.08
CA GLY A 44 -7.71 -11.80 -1.51
C GLY A 44 -6.91 -10.63 -2.09
N LEU A 45 -6.52 -9.62 -1.29
CA LEU A 45 -5.59 -8.60 -1.72
C LEU A 45 -4.24 -9.25 -2.08
N THR A 46 -3.71 -8.89 -3.24
CA THR A 46 -2.36 -9.28 -3.66
C THR A 46 -1.57 -8.05 -4.09
N LEU A 47 -0.36 -7.91 -3.54
CA LEU A 47 0.61 -6.89 -3.93
C LEU A 47 1.85 -7.60 -4.46
N GLU A 48 2.14 -7.43 -5.74
CA GLU A 48 3.38 -7.91 -6.37
C GLU A 48 4.32 -6.72 -6.52
N VAL A 49 5.43 -6.73 -5.80
CA VAL A 49 6.38 -5.62 -5.74
C VAL A 49 7.70 -6.07 -6.33
N GLU A 50 8.30 -5.27 -7.19
CA GLU A 50 9.66 -5.52 -7.65
C GLU A 50 10.61 -5.66 -6.46
N ARG A 51 11.56 -6.62 -6.51
CA ARG A 51 12.41 -6.97 -5.38
C ARG A 51 13.21 -5.79 -4.80
N ALA A 52 13.59 -4.84 -5.64
CA ALA A 52 14.27 -3.62 -5.21
C ALA A 52 13.30 -2.55 -4.68
N GLY A 53 11.97 -2.79 -4.76
CA GLY A 53 10.95 -1.86 -4.30
C GLY A 53 10.79 -1.86 -2.78
N SER A 54 10.55 -0.68 -2.22
CA SER A 54 10.17 -0.56 -0.82
C SER A 54 8.65 -0.66 -0.69
N LEU A 55 8.18 -1.61 0.12
CA LEU A 55 6.77 -1.73 0.51
C LEU A 55 6.67 -1.69 2.02
N ARG A 56 5.84 -0.79 2.53
CA ARG A 56 5.51 -0.70 3.94
C ARG A 56 3.99 -0.79 4.10
N PRO A 57 3.48 -1.84 4.77
CA PRO A 57 2.05 -1.93 5.09
C PRO A 57 1.60 -0.75 5.95
N VAL A 58 0.40 -0.22 5.69
CA VAL A 58 -0.19 0.89 6.45
C VAL A 58 -1.41 0.39 7.21
N ASP A 59 -1.40 0.67 8.50
CA ASP A 59 -2.50 0.51 9.46
C ASP A 59 -3.42 -0.70 9.22
N PRO A 60 -3.05 -1.93 9.64
CA PRO A 60 -4.02 -3.00 9.67
C PRO A 60 -5.18 -2.59 10.60
N ASP A 61 -6.41 -2.91 10.21
CA ASP A 61 -7.55 -2.75 11.09
C ASP A 61 -7.53 -3.76 12.25
N SER A 62 -8.52 -3.69 13.15
CA SER A 62 -8.62 -4.62 14.29
C SER A 62 -8.67 -6.10 13.86
N ASP A 63 -9.09 -6.37 12.63
CA ASP A 63 -9.21 -7.74 12.08
C ASP A 63 -7.95 -8.15 11.28
N GLY A 64 -6.92 -7.29 11.22
CA GLY A 64 -5.66 -7.53 10.53
C GLY A 64 -5.72 -7.31 9.01
N HIS A 65 -6.77 -6.66 8.47
CA HIS A 65 -6.85 -6.29 7.07
C HIS A 65 -6.08 -5.00 6.81
N LEU A 66 -5.26 -4.99 5.76
CA LEU A 66 -4.52 -3.80 5.37
C LEU A 66 -5.46 -2.71 4.83
N LYS A 67 -5.31 -1.49 5.33
CA LYS A 67 -5.97 -0.29 4.78
C LYS A 67 -5.22 0.30 3.60
N GLY A 68 -3.91 0.02 3.52
CA GLY A 68 -3.07 0.54 2.45
C GLY A 68 -1.65 0.00 2.50
N ALA A 69 -0.83 0.49 1.59
CA ALA A 69 0.61 0.27 1.57
C ALA A 69 1.33 1.54 1.08
N GLU A 70 2.49 1.82 1.65
CA GLU A 70 3.39 2.87 1.18
C GLU A 70 4.46 2.26 0.27
N ILE A 71 4.63 2.87 -0.91
CA ILE A 71 5.61 2.46 -1.93
C ILE A 71 6.57 3.61 -2.15
N GLY A 72 7.84 3.41 -1.82
CA GLY A 72 8.88 4.44 -1.91
C GLY A 72 9.69 4.40 -3.21
N GLY A 73 9.55 3.37 -4.04
CA GLY A 73 10.26 3.25 -5.32
C GLY A 73 9.98 1.93 -6.01
N ASN A 74 10.29 1.88 -7.30
CA ASN A 74 9.98 0.79 -8.23
C ASN A 74 8.48 0.54 -8.43
N ALA A 75 8.11 -0.53 -9.11
CA ALA A 75 6.73 -0.78 -9.42
C ALA A 75 6.06 -1.80 -8.49
N VAL A 76 4.76 -1.62 -8.31
CA VAL A 76 3.86 -2.58 -7.66
C VAL A 76 2.67 -2.86 -8.58
N PHE A 77 2.31 -4.13 -8.70
CA PHE A 77 1.07 -4.57 -9.32
C PHE A 77 0.09 -5.00 -8.22
N VAL A 78 -1.11 -4.42 -8.24
CA VAL A 78 -2.10 -4.55 -7.19
C VAL A 78 -3.34 -5.24 -7.75
N THR A 79 -3.76 -6.31 -7.07
CA THR A 79 -5.01 -7.00 -7.37
C THR A 79 -5.90 -6.96 -6.14
N ILE A 80 -7.07 -6.35 -6.28
CA ILE A 80 -8.10 -6.25 -5.24
C ILE A 80 -9.38 -6.88 -5.76
N PRO A 81 -9.84 -8.02 -5.20
CA PRO A 81 -11.09 -8.63 -5.63
C PRO A 81 -12.28 -7.74 -5.30
N ALA A 82 -13.29 -7.73 -6.19
CA ALA A 82 -14.52 -6.98 -5.99
C ALA A 82 -15.29 -7.41 -4.73
N SER A 83 -15.12 -8.66 -4.29
CA SER A 83 -15.71 -9.23 -3.08
C SER A 83 -15.08 -8.72 -1.79
N ARG A 84 -13.90 -8.10 -1.86
CA ARG A 84 -13.23 -7.57 -0.67
C ARG A 84 -14.07 -6.51 -0.01
N ARG A 85 -14.43 -6.72 1.27
CA ARG A 85 -15.10 -5.72 2.10
C ARG A 85 -14.11 -4.61 2.42
N VAL A 86 -14.13 -3.57 1.61
CA VAL A 86 -13.32 -2.36 1.83
C VAL A 86 -14.17 -1.37 2.61
N ARG A 87 -13.60 -0.77 3.67
CA ARG A 87 -14.22 0.36 4.40
C ARG A 87 -14.47 1.53 3.43
N ARG A 88 -15.22 2.55 3.88
CA ARG A 88 -15.62 3.69 3.02
C ARG A 88 -14.46 4.34 2.26
N ASP A 89 -13.25 4.32 2.84
CA ASP A 89 -12.07 4.99 2.29
C ASP A 89 -11.28 4.16 1.27
N GLY A 90 -11.73 2.91 0.96
CA GLY A 90 -11.04 2.04 0.02
C GLY A 90 -9.70 1.50 0.57
N PHE A 91 -8.95 0.79 -0.30
CA PHE A 91 -7.54 0.46 -0.09
C PHE A 91 -6.68 1.55 -0.75
N GLN A 92 -5.63 1.99 -0.07
CA GLN A 92 -4.79 3.07 -0.55
C GLN A 92 -3.35 2.62 -0.84
N ILE A 93 -2.81 3.02 -1.98
CA ILE A 93 -1.37 3.05 -2.21
C ILE A 93 -0.89 4.48 -2.06
N LEU A 94 0.03 4.66 -1.11
CA LEU A 94 0.70 5.94 -0.86
C LEU A 94 2.08 5.92 -1.50
N THR A 95 2.41 6.97 -2.23
CA THR A 95 3.73 7.15 -2.87
C THR A 95 4.28 8.53 -2.49
N PRO A 96 5.52 8.87 -2.86
CA PRO A 96 6.03 10.23 -2.66
C PRO A 96 5.16 11.32 -3.32
N HIS A 97 4.58 11.07 -4.51
CA HIS A 97 3.89 12.08 -5.30
C HIS A 97 2.36 11.95 -5.28
N ALA A 98 1.83 10.73 -5.01
CA ALA A 98 0.41 10.44 -5.19
C ALA A 98 -0.18 9.56 -4.09
N VAL A 99 -1.50 9.64 -3.95
CA VAL A 99 -2.34 8.68 -3.22
C VAL A 99 -3.31 8.07 -4.22
N ALA A 100 -3.25 6.74 -4.41
CA ALA A 100 -4.19 5.99 -5.25
C ALA A 100 -5.17 5.23 -4.35
N SER A 101 -6.47 5.57 -4.44
CA SER A 101 -7.55 4.98 -3.65
C SER A 101 -8.45 4.11 -4.53
N VAL A 102 -8.77 2.89 -4.08
CA VAL A 102 -9.38 1.88 -4.96
C VAL A 102 -10.40 0.98 -4.29
N ARG A 103 -11.31 0.44 -5.13
CA ARG A 103 -12.24 -0.63 -4.76
C ARG A 103 -12.36 -1.63 -5.91
N GLY A 104 -12.02 -2.92 -5.65
CA GLY A 104 -12.23 -3.99 -6.63
C GLY A 104 -11.53 -3.75 -7.97
N THR A 105 -10.20 -3.61 -7.95
CA THR A 105 -9.42 -3.06 -9.07
C THR A 105 -8.16 -3.87 -9.30
N VAL A 106 -7.72 -3.94 -10.56
CA VAL A 106 -6.41 -4.42 -10.98
C VAL A 106 -5.66 -3.26 -11.61
N TYR A 107 -4.54 -2.87 -11.04
CA TYR A 107 -3.78 -1.70 -11.48
C TYR A 107 -2.29 -1.83 -11.13
N ALA A 108 -1.48 -0.99 -11.74
CA ALA A 108 -0.05 -0.89 -11.45
C ALA A 108 0.31 0.53 -11.05
N VAL A 109 1.27 0.65 -10.15
CA VAL A 109 1.89 1.92 -9.74
C VAL A 109 3.39 1.79 -9.94
N ASP A 110 3.99 2.72 -10.67
CA ASP A 110 5.42 2.79 -10.92
C ASP A 110 5.99 4.08 -10.33
N VAL A 111 6.90 3.95 -9.39
CA VAL A 111 7.45 5.07 -8.62
C VAL A 111 8.92 5.29 -8.98
N THR A 112 9.20 6.45 -9.50
CA THR A 112 10.56 6.95 -9.73
C THR A 112 10.86 8.12 -8.80
N ARG A 113 12.08 8.66 -8.84
CA ARG A 113 12.42 9.88 -8.09
C ARG A 113 11.64 11.11 -8.56
N ALA A 114 11.27 11.16 -9.85
CA ALA A 114 10.65 12.34 -10.47
C ALA A 114 9.12 12.28 -10.49
N ARG A 115 8.53 11.08 -10.39
CA ARG A 115 7.08 10.93 -10.54
C ARG A 115 6.57 9.58 -10.08
N THR A 116 5.27 9.52 -9.84
CA THR A 116 4.47 8.31 -9.71
C THR A 116 3.57 8.16 -10.94
N SER A 117 3.65 7.01 -11.61
CA SER A 117 2.79 6.66 -12.73
C SER A 117 1.77 5.62 -12.27
N VAL A 118 0.48 5.84 -12.52
CA VAL A 118 -0.60 4.91 -12.19
C VAL A 118 -1.29 4.46 -13.46
N PHE A 119 -1.44 3.14 -13.66
CA PHE A 119 -2.13 2.54 -14.80
C PHE A 119 -3.21 1.58 -14.33
N VAL A 120 -4.41 1.65 -14.89
CA VAL A 120 -5.55 0.79 -14.56
C VAL A 120 -5.76 -0.28 -15.62
N ALA A 121 -5.64 -1.55 -15.21
CA ALA A 121 -5.97 -2.68 -16.07
C ALA A 121 -7.47 -3.03 -15.99
N GLN A 122 -8.06 -2.96 -14.77
CA GLN A 122 -9.46 -3.31 -14.52
C GLN A 122 -10.03 -2.49 -13.36
N GLY A 123 -11.30 -2.07 -13.45
CA GLY A 123 -11.99 -1.31 -12.40
C GLY A 123 -11.74 0.19 -12.49
N ARG A 124 -11.68 0.87 -11.36
CA ARG A 124 -11.45 2.33 -11.26
C ARG A 124 -10.51 2.65 -10.12
N VAL A 125 -9.67 3.67 -10.34
CA VAL A 125 -8.71 4.18 -9.35
C VAL A 125 -8.88 5.68 -9.24
N ASP A 126 -9.07 6.18 -8.03
CA ASP A 126 -9.01 7.61 -7.74
C ASP A 126 -7.57 7.96 -7.37
N VAL A 127 -6.95 8.86 -8.12
CA VAL A 127 -5.56 9.30 -7.91
C VAL A 127 -5.55 10.77 -7.56
N ALA A 128 -4.96 11.09 -6.42
CA ALA A 128 -4.78 12.46 -5.96
C ALA A 128 -3.28 12.78 -5.78
N ARG A 129 -2.91 14.05 -5.92
CA ARG A 129 -1.58 14.52 -5.49
C ARG A 129 -1.43 14.37 -3.99
N ARG A 130 -0.27 13.94 -3.50
CA ARG A 130 -0.04 13.71 -2.08
C ARG A 130 -0.07 15.01 -1.27
N ASP A 131 0.52 16.07 -1.80
CA ASP A 131 0.63 17.39 -1.17
C ASP A 131 -0.55 18.34 -1.49
N ALA A 132 -1.38 17.97 -2.48
CA ALA A 132 -2.56 18.72 -2.92
C ALA A 132 -3.74 17.79 -3.22
N PRO A 133 -4.38 17.16 -2.21
CA PRO A 133 -5.42 16.13 -2.40
C PRO A 133 -6.66 16.60 -3.16
N GLN A 134 -6.89 17.92 -3.25
CA GLN A 134 -7.96 18.52 -4.06
C GLN A 134 -7.69 18.40 -5.56
N ILE A 135 -6.43 18.16 -5.97
CA ILE A 135 -6.06 17.88 -7.37
C ILE A 135 -6.11 16.35 -7.54
N ALA A 136 -7.24 15.86 -7.99
CA ALA A 136 -7.52 14.45 -8.13
C ALA A 136 -8.21 14.13 -9.45
N VAL A 137 -8.02 12.89 -9.92
CA VAL A 137 -8.67 12.32 -11.12
C VAL A 137 -9.09 10.90 -10.87
N THR A 138 -10.10 10.42 -11.61
CA THR A 138 -10.52 9.03 -11.63
C THR A 138 -10.07 8.39 -12.95
N LEU A 139 -9.39 7.25 -12.85
CA LEU A 139 -8.91 6.45 -13.99
C LEU A 139 -9.84 5.26 -14.22
N GLY A 140 -10.11 4.96 -15.49
CA GLY A 140 -10.77 3.74 -15.96
C GLY A 140 -9.80 2.76 -16.63
N PRO A 141 -10.30 1.62 -17.12
CA PRO A 141 -9.46 0.60 -17.77
C PRO A 141 -8.72 1.14 -19.01
N GLY A 142 -7.43 0.87 -19.10
CA GLY A 142 -6.53 1.33 -20.15
C GLY A 142 -6.04 2.77 -19.99
N GLU A 143 -6.49 3.46 -18.94
CA GLU A 143 -6.06 4.82 -18.62
C GLU A 143 -4.95 4.84 -17.60
N GLY A 144 -4.19 5.91 -17.59
CA GLY A 144 -3.19 6.19 -16.59
C GLY A 144 -2.90 7.67 -16.45
N VAL A 145 -2.17 8.00 -15.40
CA VAL A 145 -1.75 9.35 -15.05
C VAL A 145 -0.31 9.33 -14.54
N ASP A 146 0.43 10.37 -14.87
CA ASP A 146 1.74 10.66 -14.30
C ASP A 146 1.60 11.81 -13.30
N VAL A 147 2.03 11.60 -12.06
CA VAL A 147 2.00 12.59 -10.97
C VAL A 147 3.43 12.91 -10.55
N ASP A 148 3.83 14.12 -10.75
CA ASP A 148 5.12 14.71 -10.36
C ASP A 148 4.97 15.63 -9.13
N ASP A 149 6.03 16.34 -8.76
CA ASP A 149 6.02 17.34 -7.68
C ASP A 149 5.36 18.67 -8.07
N GLY A 150 4.85 18.80 -9.31
CA GLY A 150 4.15 20.00 -9.80
C GLY A 150 2.81 20.21 -9.10
N ARG A 151 2.15 21.34 -9.44
CA ARG A 151 0.80 21.68 -8.95
C ARG A 151 -0.23 21.80 -10.06
N ASP A 152 0.14 21.42 -11.28
CA ASP A 152 -0.78 21.45 -12.41
C ASP A 152 -1.86 20.38 -12.28
N ALA A 153 -2.95 20.58 -13.03
CA ALA A 153 -4.01 19.57 -13.12
C ALA A 153 -3.46 18.24 -13.62
N LEU A 154 -3.95 17.13 -13.05
CA LEU A 154 -3.58 15.79 -13.46
C LEU A 154 -4.20 15.47 -14.81
N GLU A 155 -3.41 14.98 -15.75
CA GLU A 155 -3.85 14.65 -17.11
C GLU A 155 -4.05 13.15 -17.27
N VAL A 156 -5.31 12.71 -17.38
CA VAL A 156 -5.67 11.32 -17.66
C VAL A 156 -5.43 11.05 -19.15
N ARG A 157 -4.69 9.99 -19.45
CA ARG A 157 -4.40 9.55 -20.82
C ARG A 157 -4.61 8.05 -20.98
N ARG A 158 -5.11 7.63 -22.13
CA ARG A 158 -5.02 6.23 -22.53
C ARG A 158 -3.57 5.91 -22.86
N TRP A 159 -2.99 4.93 -22.17
CA TRP A 159 -1.59 4.59 -22.39
C TRP A 159 -1.39 3.81 -23.70
N PRO A 160 -0.32 4.11 -24.45
CA PRO A 160 0.09 3.31 -25.59
C PRO A 160 0.38 1.86 -25.20
N GLN A 161 0.05 0.91 -26.06
CA GLN A 161 0.23 -0.51 -25.79
C GLN A 161 1.68 -0.88 -25.43
N GLU A 162 2.66 -0.23 -26.04
CA GLU A 162 4.08 -0.45 -25.77
C GLU A 162 4.42 -0.08 -24.32
N ARG A 163 3.93 1.08 -23.82
CA ARG A 163 4.13 1.50 -22.43
C ARG A 163 3.48 0.51 -21.45
N VAL A 164 2.26 0.06 -21.76
CA VAL A 164 1.54 -0.93 -20.94
C VAL A 164 2.31 -2.23 -20.91
N ARG A 165 2.75 -2.73 -22.08
CA ARG A 165 3.52 -3.98 -22.19
C ARG A 165 4.80 -3.90 -21.37
N SER A 166 5.61 -2.86 -21.57
CA SER A 166 6.86 -2.65 -20.82
C SER A 166 6.67 -2.63 -19.31
N LEU A 167 5.57 -2.04 -18.81
CA LEU A 167 5.25 -2.06 -17.40
C LEU A 167 4.84 -3.47 -16.92
N LEU A 168 3.97 -4.17 -17.68
CA LEU A 168 3.44 -5.46 -17.28
C LEU A 168 4.47 -6.61 -17.39
N GLU A 169 5.41 -6.54 -18.34
CA GLU A 169 6.54 -7.47 -18.44
C GLU A 169 7.37 -7.54 -17.17
N ARG A 170 7.49 -6.44 -16.41
CA ARG A 170 8.18 -6.38 -15.11
C ARG A 170 7.52 -7.31 -14.07
N PHE A 171 6.26 -7.71 -14.30
CA PHE A 171 5.49 -8.63 -13.46
C PHE A 171 5.26 -10.00 -14.11
N GLY A 172 5.89 -10.26 -15.28
CA GLY A 172 5.75 -11.50 -16.05
C GLY A 172 4.38 -11.64 -16.74
N ARG A 173 3.81 -10.51 -17.19
CA ARG A 173 2.50 -10.43 -17.88
C ARG A 173 2.66 -9.89 -19.29
#